data_de2b8dabf8f18bc16cc4448beda1734b
#
_entry.id   de2b8dabf8f18bc16cc4448beda1734b
#
_cell.length_a   1.000
_cell.length_b   1.000
_cell.length_c   1.000
_cell.angle_alpha   90.00
_cell.angle_beta   90.00
_cell.angle_gamma   90.00
#
_symmetry.space_group_name_H-M   'P 1'
#
loop_
_entity.id
_entity.type
_entity.pdbx_description
1 polymer ?
#
loop_
_entity_poly.entity_id
_entity_poly.type
_entity_poly.pdbx_seq_one_letter_code
_entity_poly.pdbx_strand_id
1 'polypeptide(L)'
;MAKNTQPVLKRCKTLGLSPAVLGYSKSTKRQPKQSRRKQSEYGMQLNEKQKVKFIYGVLEKQFHAYYEKAERKQGITGEILLQELERRLDNVVFRMGFANTRREARQLVNHAHFTVNGKRVNIPSYQVKPGDVVAVSEMSRSTTKFKSLLEENGKKACPKWIEKANDSFEGKIVAMPARDDIDYDVAEHLIVELYSK
;
A
#
# COMPACT_ATOMS: atom_id res chain seq x y z
N MET A 1 1.60 -11.76 -13.90
CA MET A 1 2.36 -11.24 -12.73
C MET A 1 1.93 -12.00 -11.47
N ALA A 2 2.88 -12.49 -10.67
CA ALA A 2 2.58 -13.18 -9.43
C ALA A 2 1.96 -12.22 -8.39
N LYS A 3 0.86 -12.61 -7.77
CA LYS A 3 0.10 -11.81 -6.80
C LYS A 3 -0.26 -12.64 -5.57
N ASN A 4 -0.45 -11.96 -4.44
CA ASN A 4 -0.94 -12.61 -3.23
C ASN A 4 -2.45 -12.90 -3.36
N THR A 5 -2.83 -14.18 -3.34
CA THR A 5 -4.22 -14.65 -3.47
C THR A 5 -4.81 -15.13 -2.14
N GLN A 6 -4.08 -14.98 -1.02
CA GLN A 6 -4.53 -15.46 0.29
C GLN A 6 -5.86 -14.81 0.71
N PRO A 7 -6.73 -15.53 1.45
CA PRO A 7 -7.99 -15.02 1.98
C PRO A 7 -7.76 -13.83 2.92
N VAL A 8 -8.31 -12.66 2.60
CA VAL A 8 -8.02 -11.41 3.29
C VAL A 8 -8.40 -11.47 4.77
N LEU A 9 -9.65 -11.77 5.07
CA LEU A 9 -10.16 -11.76 6.46
C LEU A 9 -9.46 -12.75 7.37
N LYS A 10 -9.14 -13.96 6.86
CA LYS A 10 -8.40 -14.97 7.61
C LYS A 10 -6.98 -14.47 7.91
N ARG A 11 -6.31 -13.89 6.91
CA ARG A 11 -4.95 -13.40 7.05
C ARG A 11 -4.87 -12.16 7.95
N CYS A 12 -5.79 -11.21 7.82
CA CYS A 12 -5.89 -10.06 8.73
C CYS A 12 -5.97 -10.50 10.20
N LYS A 13 -6.83 -11.49 10.51
CA LYS A 13 -6.92 -12.04 11.87
C LYS A 13 -5.61 -12.64 12.37
N THR A 14 -4.94 -13.42 11.53
CA THR A 14 -3.66 -14.06 11.91
C THR A 14 -2.57 -13.01 12.20
N LEU A 15 -2.59 -11.89 11.48
CA LEU A 15 -1.59 -10.82 11.57
C LEU A 15 -2.00 -9.69 12.53
N GLY A 16 -3.17 -9.77 13.17
CA GLY A 16 -3.67 -8.70 14.04
C GLY A 16 -4.01 -7.40 13.30
N LEU A 17 -4.34 -7.47 12.01
CA LEU A 17 -4.67 -6.31 11.18
C LEU A 17 -6.17 -6.08 11.09
N SER A 18 -6.59 -4.80 11.12
CA SER A 18 -7.95 -4.43 10.70
C SER A 18 -8.09 -4.58 9.18
N PRO A 19 -9.17 -5.23 8.70
CA PRO A 19 -9.45 -5.29 7.26
C PRO A 19 -9.60 -3.91 6.59
N ALA A 20 -10.00 -2.89 7.36
CA ALA A 20 -10.14 -1.50 6.88
C ALA A 20 -8.83 -0.93 6.32
N VAL A 21 -7.67 -1.29 6.90
CA VAL A 21 -6.34 -0.89 6.39
C VAL A 21 -6.11 -1.31 4.93
N LEU A 22 -6.73 -2.42 4.53
CA LEU A 22 -6.67 -2.94 3.16
C LEU A 22 -7.82 -2.44 2.27
N GLY A 23 -8.74 -1.62 2.81
CA GLY A 23 -9.91 -1.11 2.12
C GLY A 23 -11.13 -2.04 2.14
N TYR A 24 -11.20 -3.02 3.06
CA TYR A 24 -12.34 -3.92 3.18
C TYR A 24 -13.24 -3.53 4.35
N SER A 25 -14.53 -3.31 4.09
CA SER A 25 -15.55 -3.02 5.11
C SER A 25 -16.04 -4.27 5.84
N LYS A 26 -15.81 -5.47 5.28
CA LYS A 26 -16.28 -6.73 5.86
C LYS A 26 -15.49 -7.09 7.11
N SER A 27 -16.19 -7.39 8.19
CA SER A 27 -15.64 -7.97 9.42
C SER A 27 -16.14 -9.41 9.61
N THR A 28 -15.46 -10.19 10.44
CA THR A 28 -15.94 -11.53 10.80
C THR A 28 -16.14 -11.63 12.31
N LYS A 29 -17.24 -12.24 12.73
CA LYS A 29 -17.56 -12.46 14.15
C LYS A 29 -16.65 -13.50 14.83
N ARG A 30 -15.96 -14.34 14.05
CA ARG A 30 -15.06 -15.37 14.61
C ARG A 30 -13.80 -14.75 15.17
N GLN A 31 -13.55 -14.93 16.45
CA GLN A 31 -12.30 -14.56 17.10
C GLN A 31 -11.12 -15.44 16.62
N PRO A 32 -9.90 -14.91 16.49
CA PRO A 32 -8.73 -15.76 16.26
C PRO A 32 -8.55 -16.68 17.48
N LYS A 33 -8.15 -17.93 17.24
CA LYS A 33 -7.75 -18.79 18.34
C LYS A 33 -6.53 -18.19 19.03
N GLN A 34 -6.66 -17.81 20.28
CA GLN A 34 -5.54 -17.35 21.07
C GLN A 34 -4.59 -18.54 21.30
N SER A 35 -3.34 -18.42 20.85
CA SER A 35 -2.31 -19.36 21.21
C SER A 35 -1.94 -19.16 22.69
N ARG A 36 -1.97 -20.23 23.48
CA ARG A 36 -1.50 -20.19 24.88
C ARG A 36 0.03 -20.07 24.97
N ARG A 37 0.76 -20.33 23.88
CA ARG A 37 2.21 -20.21 23.84
C ARG A 37 2.61 -18.75 23.63
N LYS A 38 3.54 -18.27 24.46
CA LYS A 38 4.23 -16.98 24.26
C LYS A 38 4.94 -17.02 22.89
N GLN A 39 4.74 -15.99 22.10
CA GLN A 39 5.39 -15.88 20.79
C GLN A 39 6.89 -15.67 20.99
N SER A 40 7.73 -16.41 20.25
CA SER A 40 9.17 -16.21 20.26
C SER A 40 9.55 -14.87 19.60
N GLU A 41 10.73 -14.36 19.92
CA GLU A 41 11.27 -13.14 19.31
C GLU A 41 11.30 -13.24 17.77
N TYR A 42 11.86 -14.31 17.23
CA TYR A 42 11.81 -14.61 15.80
C TYR A 42 10.40 -14.61 15.25
N GLY A 43 9.45 -15.19 15.98
CA GLY A 43 8.03 -15.20 15.59
C GLY A 43 7.43 -13.81 15.52
N MET A 44 7.79 -12.89 16.42
CA MET A 44 7.36 -11.49 16.39
C MET A 44 7.95 -10.76 15.19
N GLN A 45 9.26 -10.87 14.98
CA GLN A 45 9.94 -10.27 13.82
C GLN A 45 9.35 -10.75 12.49
N LEU A 46 9.13 -12.06 12.36
CA LEU A 46 8.51 -12.66 11.18
C LEU A 46 7.08 -12.15 10.97
N ASN A 47 6.30 -12.00 12.04
CA ASN A 47 4.92 -11.54 11.97
C ASN A 47 4.83 -10.09 11.48
N GLU A 48 5.68 -9.19 11.99
CA GLU A 48 5.76 -7.81 11.54
C GLU A 48 6.13 -7.71 10.05
N LYS A 49 7.11 -8.47 9.60
CA LYS A 49 7.45 -8.57 8.18
C LYS A 49 6.26 -9.03 7.34
N GLN A 50 5.58 -10.09 7.76
CA GLN A 50 4.40 -10.62 7.05
C GLN A 50 3.23 -9.62 7.05
N LYS A 51 3.08 -8.83 8.11
CA LYS A 51 2.07 -7.77 8.22
C LYS A 51 2.27 -6.73 7.10
N VAL A 52 3.45 -6.14 7.00
CA VAL A 52 3.78 -5.14 5.98
C VAL A 52 3.66 -5.72 4.57
N LYS A 53 4.24 -6.89 4.31
CA LYS A 53 4.11 -7.57 3.02
C LYS A 53 2.66 -7.75 2.59
N PHE A 54 1.79 -8.10 3.53
CA PHE A 54 0.38 -8.37 3.24
C PHE A 54 -0.38 -7.08 2.95
N ILE A 55 -0.11 -6.00 3.67
CA ILE A 55 -0.72 -4.68 3.45
C ILE A 55 -0.46 -4.20 2.02
N TYR A 56 0.80 -4.23 1.56
CA TYR A 56 1.16 -3.77 0.21
C TYR A 56 1.03 -4.84 -0.87
N GLY A 57 0.68 -6.08 -0.50
CA GLY A 57 0.54 -7.19 -1.45
C GLY A 57 1.84 -7.56 -2.17
N VAL A 58 3.00 -7.31 -1.55
CA VAL A 58 4.33 -7.58 -2.11
C VAL A 58 4.78 -9.00 -1.78
N LEU A 59 5.43 -9.69 -2.72
CA LEU A 59 6.01 -11.02 -2.50
C LEU A 59 7.41 -10.92 -1.86
N GLU A 60 7.89 -12.03 -1.25
CA GLU A 60 9.13 -12.05 -0.47
C GLU A 60 10.33 -11.51 -1.24
N LYS A 61 10.59 -12.02 -2.45
CA LYS A 61 11.72 -11.60 -3.28
C LYS A 61 11.72 -10.09 -3.55
N GLN A 62 10.54 -9.52 -3.84
CA GLN A 62 10.40 -8.08 -4.08
C GLN A 62 10.55 -7.28 -2.79
N PHE A 63 10.02 -7.79 -1.67
CA PHE A 63 10.13 -7.12 -0.38
C PHE A 63 11.59 -7.06 0.09
N HIS A 64 12.34 -8.15 -0.06
CA HIS A 64 13.77 -8.19 0.23
C HIS A 64 14.55 -7.18 -0.62
N ALA A 65 14.25 -7.07 -1.92
CA ALA A 65 14.87 -6.07 -2.78
C ALA A 65 14.58 -4.62 -2.35
N TYR A 66 13.40 -4.33 -1.75
CA TYR A 66 13.12 -3.03 -1.14
C TYR A 66 13.94 -2.82 0.13
N TYR A 67 14.12 -3.86 0.95
CA TYR A 67 14.97 -3.79 2.13
C TYR A 67 16.43 -3.48 1.76
N GLU A 68 17.03 -4.24 0.82
CA GLU A 68 18.40 -3.98 0.34
C GLU A 68 18.59 -2.55 -0.20
N LYS A 69 17.59 -2.02 -0.91
CA LYS A 69 17.62 -0.62 -1.38
C LYS A 69 17.55 0.37 -0.23
N ALA A 70 16.74 0.08 0.79
CA ALA A 70 16.61 0.95 1.96
C ALA A 70 17.90 0.96 2.79
N GLU A 71 18.53 -0.20 2.97
CA GLU A 71 19.79 -0.35 3.70
C GLU A 71 20.95 0.45 3.09
N ARG A 72 20.99 0.57 1.75
CA ARG A 72 22.02 1.33 1.03
C ARG A 72 21.85 2.85 1.11
N LYS A 73 20.70 3.32 1.58
CA LYS A 73 20.40 4.76 1.71
C LYS A 73 20.78 5.29 3.08
N GLN A 74 21.18 6.53 3.15
CA GLN A 74 21.41 7.23 4.42
C GLN A 74 20.08 7.47 5.15
N GLY A 75 20.03 7.15 6.44
CA GLY A 75 18.87 7.33 7.31
C GLY A 75 18.43 6.05 8.00
N ILE A 76 17.25 6.06 8.60
CA ILE A 76 16.67 4.93 9.33
C ILE A 76 16.11 3.92 8.31
N THR A 77 16.74 2.77 8.18
CA THR A 77 16.41 1.74 7.19
C THR A 77 14.93 1.34 7.20
N GLY A 78 14.34 1.20 8.38
CA GLY A 78 12.93 0.83 8.53
C GLY A 78 11.96 1.89 7.96
N GLU A 79 12.22 3.17 8.23
CA GLU A 79 11.42 4.28 7.69
C GLU A 79 11.55 4.37 6.16
N ILE A 80 12.79 4.25 5.66
CA ILE A 80 13.05 4.28 4.22
C ILE A 80 12.36 3.12 3.51
N LEU A 81 12.35 1.92 4.11
CA LEU A 81 11.64 0.76 3.58
C LEU A 81 10.14 1.05 3.44
N LEU A 82 9.52 1.60 4.48
CA LEU A 82 8.09 1.96 4.46
C LEU A 82 7.82 3.08 3.44
N GLN A 83 8.71 4.07 3.35
CA GLN A 83 8.63 5.15 2.36
C GLN A 83 8.67 4.62 0.91
N GLU A 84 9.57 3.68 0.61
CA GLU A 84 9.64 3.04 -0.72
C GLU A 84 8.37 2.23 -1.04
N LEU A 85 7.75 1.61 -0.04
CA LEU A 85 6.50 0.87 -0.20
C LEU A 85 5.29 1.81 -0.39
N GLU A 86 5.26 2.94 0.30
CA GLU A 86 4.19 3.95 0.14
C GLU A 86 4.24 4.61 -1.26
N ARG A 87 5.43 4.85 -1.80
CA ARG A 87 5.64 5.49 -3.11
C ARG A 87 5.28 4.62 -4.32
N ARG A 88 4.89 3.38 -4.13
CA ARG A 88 4.46 2.50 -5.23
C ARG A 88 3.18 3.04 -5.88
N LEU A 89 3.13 3.05 -7.20
CA LEU A 89 1.98 3.57 -7.95
C LEU A 89 0.66 2.86 -7.56
N ASP A 90 0.68 1.54 -7.34
CA ASP A 90 -0.51 0.81 -6.90
C ASP A 90 -1.02 1.29 -5.52
N ASN A 91 -0.12 1.63 -4.61
CA ASN A 91 -0.49 2.18 -3.31
C ASN A 91 -0.94 3.64 -3.41
N VAL A 92 -0.26 4.46 -4.21
CA VAL A 92 -0.64 5.86 -4.45
C VAL A 92 -2.05 5.97 -5.02
N VAL A 93 -2.39 5.15 -6.02
CA VAL A 93 -3.74 5.06 -6.60
C VAL A 93 -4.78 4.72 -5.54
N PHE A 94 -4.47 3.80 -4.61
CA PHE A 94 -5.35 3.49 -3.49
C PHE A 94 -5.48 4.65 -2.51
N ARG A 95 -4.37 5.33 -2.16
CA ARG A 95 -4.35 6.49 -1.24
C ARG A 95 -5.13 7.69 -1.80
N MET A 96 -5.08 7.89 -3.12
CA MET A 96 -5.87 8.92 -3.81
C MET A 96 -7.38 8.57 -3.92
N GLY A 97 -7.79 7.36 -3.50
CA GLY A 97 -9.18 6.93 -3.58
C GLY A 97 -9.64 6.50 -4.99
N PHE A 98 -8.73 6.31 -5.94
CA PHE A 98 -9.06 5.81 -7.29
C PHE A 98 -9.32 4.30 -7.32
N ALA A 99 -9.26 3.64 -6.18
CA ALA A 99 -9.65 2.24 -5.99
C ALA A 99 -10.09 2.01 -4.54
N ASN A 100 -10.99 1.05 -4.31
CA ASN A 100 -11.47 0.71 -2.98
C ASN A 100 -10.49 -0.15 -2.19
N THR A 101 -9.63 -0.91 -2.88
CA THR A 101 -8.62 -1.77 -2.26
C THR A 101 -7.28 -1.69 -2.99
N ARG A 102 -6.17 -1.96 -2.28
CA ARG A 102 -4.84 -2.04 -2.92
C ARG A 102 -4.75 -3.12 -4.00
N ARG A 103 -5.52 -4.22 -3.88
CA ARG A 103 -5.59 -5.26 -4.92
C ARG A 103 -6.27 -4.76 -6.18
N GLU A 104 -7.34 -4.01 -6.03
CA GLU A 104 -8.05 -3.35 -7.14
C GLU A 104 -7.16 -2.29 -7.79
N ALA A 105 -6.52 -1.41 -7.00
CA ALA A 105 -5.57 -0.42 -7.50
C ALA A 105 -4.48 -1.08 -8.37
N ARG A 106 -3.89 -2.16 -7.89
CA ARG A 106 -2.88 -2.92 -8.65
C ARG A 106 -3.42 -3.48 -9.96
N GLN A 107 -4.65 -3.96 -9.99
CA GLN A 107 -5.29 -4.45 -11.21
C GLN A 107 -5.53 -3.32 -12.21
N LEU A 108 -6.06 -2.19 -11.74
CA LEU A 108 -6.32 -1.02 -12.58
C LEU A 108 -5.04 -0.43 -13.17
N VAL A 109 -3.94 -0.39 -12.38
CA VAL A 109 -2.62 0.02 -12.89
C VAL A 109 -2.11 -0.94 -13.96
N ASN A 110 -2.19 -2.27 -13.73
CA ASN A 110 -1.77 -3.26 -14.73
C ASN A 110 -2.56 -3.14 -16.04
N HIS A 111 -3.82 -2.72 -15.98
CA HIS A 111 -4.67 -2.48 -17.16
C HIS A 111 -4.40 -1.10 -17.80
N ALA A 112 -3.37 -0.38 -17.31
CA ALA A 112 -2.92 0.91 -17.82
C ALA A 112 -4.01 2.01 -17.83
N HIS A 113 -4.83 2.05 -16.78
CA HIS A 113 -5.85 3.09 -16.59
C HIS A 113 -5.29 4.40 -16.04
N PHE A 114 -3.99 4.46 -15.70
CA PHE A 114 -3.35 5.63 -15.09
C PHE A 114 -2.21 6.18 -15.92
N THR A 115 -2.01 7.48 -15.76
CA THR A 115 -0.88 8.22 -16.31
C THR A 115 -0.07 8.87 -15.18
N VAL A 116 1.23 8.99 -15.40
CA VAL A 116 2.13 9.78 -14.54
C VAL A 116 2.77 10.84 -15.42
N ASN A 117 2.59 12.11 -15.08
CA ASN A 117 3.04 13.25 -15.89
C ASN A 117 2.58 13.15 -17.36
N GLY A 118 1.32 12.76 -17.59
CA GLY A 118 0.72 12.57 -18.91
C GLY A 118 1.12 11.28 -19.63
N LYS A 119 2.13 10.54 -19.15
CA LYS A 119 2.58 9.28 -19.76
C LYS A 119 1.87 8.08 -19.14
N ARG A 120 1.35 7.18 -19.96
CA ARG A 120 0.65 5.97 -19.52
C ARG A 120 1.62 4.99 -18.84
N VAL A 121 1.28 4.53 -17.63
CA VAL A 121 2.10 3.62 -16.83
C VAL A 121 1.27 2.40 -16.42
N ASN A 122 1.78 1.19 -16.72
CA ASN A 122 1.15 -0.09 -16.37
C ASN A 122 1.97 -0.92 -15.37
N ILE A 123 2.93 -0.30 -14.69
CA ILE A 123 3.83 -0.96 -13.75
C ILE A 123 3.41 -0.59 -12.32
N PRO A 124 2.79 -1.50 -11.53
CA PRO A 124 2.35 -1.22 -10.17
C PRO A 124 3.48 -0.84 -9.19
N SER A 125 4.69 -1.33 -9.44
CA SER A 125 5.88 -1.02 -8.64
C SER A 125 6.61 0.25 -9.07
N TYR A 126 6.06 1.01 -10.01
CA TYR A 126 6.60 2.32 -10.39
C TYR A 126 6.70 3.23 -9.16
N GLN A 127 7.85 3.86 -8.97
CA GLN A 127 8.12 4.73 -7.84
C GLN A 127 7.83 6.18 -8.21
N VAL A 128 6.77 6.73 -7.63
CA VAL A 128 6.45 8.16 -7.81
C VAL A 128 7.42 9.04 -7.02
N LYS A 129 7.62 10.26 -7.49
CA LYS A 129 8.50 11.26 -6.87
C LYS A 129 7.70 12.51 -6.50
N PRO A 130 8.19 13.33 -5.56
CA PRO A 130 7.65 14.66 -5.35
C PRO A 130 7.63 15.46 -6.66
N GLY A 131 6.52 16.14 -6.93
CA GLY A 131 6.25 16.84 -8.19
C GLY A 131 5.50 16.02 -9.23
N ASP A 132 5.44 14.69 -9.13
CA ASP A 132 4.69 13.87 -10.08
C ASP A 132 3.18 14.08 -9.95
N VAL A 133 2.51 14.14 -11.10
CA VAL A 133 1.04 14.18 -11.21
C VAL A 133 0.56 12.81 -11.67
N VAL A 134 -0.27 12.17 -10.85
CA VAL A 134 -0.91 10.88 -11.15
C VAL A 134 -2.36 11.14 -11.52
N ALA A 135 -2.78 10.70 -12.69
CA ALA A 135 -4.14 10.93 -13.18
C ALA A 135 -4.75 9.65 -13.77
N VAL A 136 -6.08 9.60 -13.77
CA VAL A 136 -6.84 8.61 -14.53
C VAL A 136 -6.74 8.97 -16.01
N SER A 137 -6.41 7.99 -16.88
CA SER A 137 -6.36 8.17 -18.32
C SER A 137 -7.70 8.71 -18.86
N GLU A 138 -7.67 9.65 -19.80
CA GLU A 138 -8.86 10.28 -20.39
C GLU A 138 -9.88 9.26 -20.89
N MET A 139 -9.42 8.23 -21.60
CA MET A 139 -10.28 7.13 -22.09
C MET A 139 -11.00 6.37 -20.97
N SER A 140 -10.44 6.38 -19.76
CA SER A 140 -10.98 5.65 -18.61
C SER A 140 -11.94 6.48 -17.77
N ARG A 141 -11.84 7.82 -17.82
CA ARG A 141 -12.68 8.75 -17.03
C ARG A 141 -14.17 8.61 -17.35
N SER A 142 -14.50 8.29 -18.61
CA SER A 142 -15.89 8.12 -19.07
C SER A 142 -16.55 6.83 -18.59
N THR A 143 -15.77 5.85 -18.13
CA THR A 143 -16.30 4.53 -17.74
C THR A 143 -17.10 4.61 -16.44
N THR A 144 -18.20 3.88 -16.37
CA THR A 144 -19.09 3.79 -15.20
C THR A 144 -18.32 3.48 -13.92
N LYS A 145 -17.32 2.60 -14.00
CA LYS A 145 -16.50 2.22 -12.84
C LYS A 145 -15.78 3.41 -12.22
N PHE A 146 -15.08 4.24 -13.01
CA PHE A 146 -14.35 5.39 -12.45
C PHE A 146 -15.29 6.49 -11.96
N LYS A 147 -16.46 6.65 -12.56
CA LYS A 147 -17.50 7.55 -12.06
C LYS A 147 -18.00 7.11 -10.68
N SER A 148 -18.37 5.82 -10.52
CA SER A 148 -18.78 5.28 -9.20
C SER A 148 -17.66 5.41 -8.16
N LEU A 149 -16.40 5.11 -8.51
CA LEU A 149 -15.27 5.27 -7.60
C LEU A 149 -15.04 6.74 -7.18
N LEU A 150 -15.28 7.68 -8.06
CA LEU A 150 -15.20 9.10 -7.74
C LEU A 150 -16.32 9.52 -6.78
N GLU A 151 -17.55 9.09 -7.01
CA GLU A 151 -18.68 9.33 -6.11
C GLU A 151 -18.46 8.74 -4.71
N GLU A 152 -17.95 7.50 -4.63
CA GLU A 152 -17.70 6.81 -3.36
C GLU A 152 -16.50 7.36 -2.58
N ASN A 153 -15.41 7.71 -3.27
CA ASN A 153 -14.13 8.04 -2.66
C ASN A 153 -13.63 9.46 -2.95
N GLY A 154 -14.35 10.26 -3.74
CA GLY A 154 -13.89 11.59 -4.17
C GLY A 154 -13.58 12.52 -3.00
N LYS A 155 -14.35 12.40 -1.89
CA LYS A 155 -14.19 13.16 -0.65
C LYS A 155 -13.29 12.50 0.39
N LYS A 156 -12.68 11.36 0.07
CA LYS A 156 -11.80 10.65 1.01
C LYS A 156 -10.53 11.47 1.25
N ALA A 157 -10.22 11.69 2.53
CA ALA A 157 -9.00 12.38 2.91
C ALA A 157 -7.76 11.63 2.39
N CYS A 158 -6.87 12.36 1.72
CA CYS A 158 -5.55 11.86 1.32
C CYS A 158 -4.52 12.12 2.42
N PRO A 159 -3.45 11.34 2.51
CA PRO A 159 -2.30 11.65 3.36
C PRO A 159 -1.69 13.00 2.98
N LYS A 160 -1.01 13.66 3.94
CA LYS A 160 -0.43 15.01 3.77
C LYS A 160 0.54 15.17 2.60
N TRP A 161 1.20 14.09 2.19
CA TRP A 161 2.16 14.09 1.08
C TRP A 161 1.51 13.98 -0.32
N ILE A 162 0.17 13.83 -0.37
CA ILE A 162 -0.63 13.78 -1.60
C ILE A 162 -1.65 14.92 -1.58
N GLU A 163 -1.65 15.73 -2.61
CA GLU A 163 -2.65 16.76 -2.85
C GLU A 163 -3.61 16.31 -3.96
N LYS A 164 -4.88 16.27 -3.66
CA LYS A 164 -5.95 15.93 -4.60
C LYS A 164 -7.12 16.85 -4.36
N ALA A 165 -7.61 17.52 -5.41
CA ALA A 165 -8.86 18.25 -5.34
C ALA A 165 -10.05 17.29 -5.20
N ASN A 166 -11.08 17.71 -4.49
CA ASN A 166 -12.31 16.92 -4.39
C ASN A 166 -12.88 16.68 -5.79
N ASP A 167 -13.38 15.45 -5.99
CA ASP A 167 -13.99 15.03 -7.26
C ASP A 167 -13.09 15.14 -8.50
N SER A 168 -11.75 15.20 -8.29
CA SER A 168 -10.76 15.23 -9.38
C SER A 168 -10.29 13.82 -9.73
N PHE A 169 -10.01 13.60 -11.02
CA PHE A 169 -9.38 12.39 -11.56
C PHE A 169 -7.84 12.47 -11.53
N GLU A 170 -7.29 13.48 -10.89
CA GLU A 170 -5.84 13.65 -10.78
C GLU A 170 -5.43 14.07 -9.37
N GLY A 171 -4.21 13.77 -9.01
CA GLY A 171 -3.58 14.16 -7.76
C GLY A 171 -2.09 14.35 -7.92
N LYS A 172 -1.51 15.25 -7.14
CA LYS A 172 -0.09 15.60 -7.16
C LYS A 172 0.62 15.07 -5.92
N ILE A 173 1.83 14.56 -6.11
CA ILE A 173 2.72 14.21 -5.02
C ILE A 173 3.47 15.47 -4.58
N VAL A 174 3.24 15.92 -3.35
CA VAL A 174 3.81 17.18 -2.83
C VAL A 174 5.15 16.93 -2.15
N ALA A 175 5.22 15.87 -1.33
CA ALA A 175 6.39 15.56 -0.52
C ALA A 175 6.70 14.06 -0.54
N MET A 176 7.77 13.66 0.14
CA MET A 176 8.03 12.26 0.46
C MET A 176 7.14 11.82 1.62
N PRO A 177 6.58 10.59 1.62
CA PRO A 177 5.81 10.10 2.75
C PRO A 177 6.66 10.04 4.01
N ALA A 178 6.16 10.59 5.11
CA ALA A 178 6.76 10.49 6.43
C ALA A 178 6.22 9.28 7.21
N ARG A 179 6.87 8.91 8.31
CA ARG A 179 6.41 7.81 9.17
C ARG A 179 5.00 8.06 9.73
N ASP A 180 4.71 9.31 10.08
CA ASP A 180 3.41 9.74 10.64
C ASP A 180 2.25 9.69 9.62
N ASP A 181 2.56 9.63 8.32
CA ASP A 181 1.55 9.51 7.26
C ASP A 181 1.03 8.07 7.10
N ILE A 182 1.64 7.11 7.81
CA ILE A 182 1.30 5.69 7.74
C ILE A 182 0.28 5.37 8.82
N ASP A 183 -0.93 5.05 8.40
CA ASP A 183 -2.16 4.89 9.19
C ASP A 183 -2.32 3.52 9.88
N TYR A 184 -1.26 2.74 9.99
CA TYR A 184 -1.28 1.45 10.69
C TYR A 184 -0.02 1.26 11.54
N ASP A 185 -0.22 0.56 12.65
CA ASP A 185 0.86 0.24 13.57
C ASP A 185 1.74 -0.88 13.04
N VAL A 186 3.05 -0.60 12.94
CA VAL A 186 4.08 -1.55 12.56
C VAL A 186 5.39 -1.24 13.28
N ALA A 187 6.05 -2.28 13.79
CA ALA A 187 7.36 -2.17 14.40
C ALA A 187 8.44 -2.47 13.35
N GLU A 188 8.80 -1.44 12.57
CA GLU A 188 9.76 -1.55 11.45
C GLU A 188 11.16 -2.01 11.89
N HIS A 189 11.58 -1.69 13.12
CA HIS A 189 12.85 -2.15 13.68
C HIS A 189 12.93 -3.69 13.75
N LEU A 190 11.82 -4.38 14.06
CA LEU A 190 11.78 -5.84 14.09
C LEU A 190 11.99 -6.46 12.69
N ILE A 191 11.59 -5.74 11.64
CA ILE A 191 11.82 -6.18 10.25
C ILE A 191 13.30 -6.06 9.90
N VAL A 192 13.92 -4.95 10.31
CA VAL A 192 15.36 -4.71 10.10
C VAL A 192 16.18 -5.77 10.84
N GLU A 193 15.88 -6.02 12.12
CA GLU A 193 16.54 -7.09 12.90
C GLU A 193 16.41 -8.48 12.28
N LEU A 194 15.25 -8.78 11.67
CA LEU A 194 15.06 -10.07 11.02
C LEU A 194 15.96 -10.27 9.80
N TYR A 195 16.22 -9.21 9.05
CA TYR A 195 17.04 -9.29 7.84
C TYR A 195 18.54 -9.10 8.10
N SER A 196 18.91 -8.49 9.23
CA SER A 196 20.32 -8.31 9.63
C SER A 196 20.94 -9.55 10.30
N LYS A 197 20.15 -10.61 10.55
CA LYS A 197 20.60 -11.92 11.02
C LYS A 197 20.97 -12.79 9.83
#